data_ab42eb20bc365d7f1c09e206614f5dac
#
_entry.id   ab42eb20bc365d7f1c09e206614f5dac
#
_cell.length_a   1.000
_cell.length_b   1.000
_cell.length_c   1.000
_cell.angle_alpha   90.00
_cell.angle_beta   90.00
_cell.angle_gamma   90.00
#
_symmetry.space_group_name_H-M   'P 1'
#
loop_
_entity.id
_entity.type
_entity.pdbx_description
1 polymer ?
#
loop_
_entity_poly.entity_id
_entity_poly.type
_entity_poly.pdbx_seq_one_letter_code
_entity_poly.pdbx_strand_id
1 'polypeptide(L)'
;APKALAEGAAATVANSDWIWIVSLATLLSTILFSRYLKGFLGQLPLLLGAAVGCAVAGLMYAFGGPDMNIFRAIPQEALDASLWSAGPIAIPAFSLPKPSLAAVFAIMPIAIATIPESTAHMYQLDIYVNDLAKKKNSAKKYNLIEKLDINLIGDGLCDMISGAIGGPAGTNYGENISTMAITKVFSVPVLFVAEIIAMIISFFTPL
;
A
#
# COMPACT_ATOMS: atom_id res chain seq x y z
N ALA A 1 -3.12 25.20 -16.37
CA ALA A 1 -3.89 23.96 -16.28
C ALA A 1 -3.61 23.15 -14.99
N PRO A 2 -2.35 22.82 -14.59
CA PRO A 2 -2.12 22.04 -13.35
C PRO A 2 -2.57 22.78 -12.09
N LYS A 3 -2.50 24.11 -12.08
CA LYS A 3 -2.85 24.94 -10.92
C LYS A 3 -4.35 25.00 -10.68
N ALA A 4 -5.15 25.11 -11.74
CA ALA A 4 -6.61 25.11 -11.63
C ALA A 4 -7.16 23.75 -11.18
N LEU A 5 -6.52 22.62 -11.58
CA LEU A 5 -6.86 21.28 -11.12
C LEU A 5 -6.52 21.07 -9.65
N ALA A 6 -5.38 21.62 -9.17
CA ALA A 6 -5.00 21.54 -7.78
C ALA A 6 -5.90 22.39 -6.88
N GLU A 7 -6.26 23.60 -7.32
CA GLU A 7 -7.16 24.49 -6.58
C GLU A 7 -8.60 23.95 -6.54
N GLY A 8 -9.10 23.42 -7.66
CA GLY A 8 -10.41 22.79 -7.70
C GLY A 8 -10.51 21.50 -6.87
N ALA A 9 -9.45 20.68 -6.88
CA ALA A 9 -9.40 19.46 -6.09
C ALA A 9 -9.28 19.74 -4.58
N ALA A 10 -8.49 20.75 -4.19
CA ALA A 10 -8.36 21.15 -2.80
C ALA A 10 -9.66 21.77 -2.27
N ALA A 11 -10.35 22.59 -3.07
CA ALA A 11 -11.62 23.19 -2.68
C ALA A 11 -12.75 22.16 -2.49
N THR A 12 -12.82 21.16 -3.38
CA THR A 12 -13.86 20.12 -3.27
C THR A 12 -13.66 19.17 -2.09
N VAL A 13 -12.43 18.89 -1.70
CA VAL A 13 -12.15 18.00 -0.56
C VAL A 13 -12.23 18.74 0.78
N ALA A 14 -11.80 20.01 0.83
CA ALA A 14 -11.73 20.78 2.08
C ALA A 14 -13.09 21.21 2.64
N ASN A 15 -14.15 21.24 1.84
CA ASN A 15 -15.45 21.81 2.22
C ASN A 15 -16.58 20.79 2.37
N SER A 16 -16.30 19.49 2.34
CA SER A 16 -17.35 18.49 2.49
C SER A 16 -17.27 17.80 3.84
N ASP A 17 -18.17 18.18 4.76
CA ASP A 17 -18.33 17.53 6.05
C ASP A 17 -18.75 16.05 5.91
N TRP A 18 -19.34 15.69 4.78
CA TRP A 18 -19.76 14.32 4.46
C TRP A 18 -18.60 13.33 4.34
N ILE A 19 -17.41 13.81 4.00
CA ILE A 19 -16.18 12.98 3.94
C ILE A 19 -15.84 12.38 5.30
N TRP A 20 -16.14 13.09 6.39
CA TRP A 20 -15.94 12.57 7.74
C TRP A 20 -16.79 11.34 8.04
N ILE A 21 -18.03 11.29 7.53
CA ILE A 21 -18.92 10.14 7.70
C ILE A 21 -18.33 8.92 6.98
N VAL A 22 -17.85 9.09 5.74
CA VAL A 22 -17.21 8.03 4.98
C VAL A 22 -15.93 7.55 5.67
N SER A 23 -15.11 8.50 6.16
CA SER A 23 -13.87 8.20 6.87
C SER A 23 -14.11 7.43 8.16
N LEU A 24 -15.10 7.86 8.96
CA LEU A 24 -15.48 7.18 10.19
C LEU A 24 -16.06 5.79 9.91
N ALA A 25 -16.91 5.65 8.91
CA ALA A 25 -17.45 4.35 8.51
C ALA A 25 -16.35 3.38 8.07
N THR A 26 -15.37 3.86 7.29
CA THR A 26 -14.20 3.09 6.89
C THR A 26 -13.36 2.67 8.10
N LEU A 27 -13.07 3.61 9.00
CA LEU A 27 -12.25 3.35 10.19
C LEU A 27 -12.95 2.34 11.11
N LEU A 28 -14.22 2.58 11.44
CA LEU A 28 -14.97 1.71 12.35
C LEU A 28 -15.13 0.30 11.78
N SER A 29 -15.45 0.18 10.48
CA SER A 29 -15.54 -1.13 9.82
C SER A 29 -14.21 -1.85 9.80
N THR A 30 -13.10 -1.15 9.55
CA THR A 30 -11.75 -1.74 9.60
C THR A 30 -11.43 -2.27 11.01
N ILE A 31 -11.74 -1.51 12.06
CA ILE A 31 -11.53 -1.93 13.45
C ILE A 31 -12.41 -3.15 13.77
N LEU A 32 -13.67 -3.13 13.38
CA LEU A 32 -14.60 -4.25 13.58
C LEU A 32 -14.12 -5.51 12.86
N PHE A 33 -13.71 -5.40 11.61
CA PHE A 33 -13.19 -6.51 10.84
C PHE A 33 -11.89 -7.06 11.44
N SER A 34 -10.98 -6.20 11.84
CA SER A 34 -9.75 -6.60 12.52
C SER A 34 -10.01 -7.36 13.82
N ARG A 35 -11.09 -7.03 14.55
CA ARG A 35 -11.40 -7.61 15.86
C ARG A 35 -12.23 -8.87 15.79
N TYR A 36 -13.19 -8.95 14.86
CA TYR A 36 -14.21 -10.00 14.85
C TYR A 36 -14.05 -11.01 13.73
N LEU A 37 -13.49 -10.64 12.58
CA LEU A 37 -13.26 -11.61 11.51
C LEU A 37 -12.09 -12.53 11.83
N LYS A 38 -12.24 -13.79 11.42
CA LYS A 38 -11.24 -14.85 11.59
C LYS A 38 -10.94 -15.48 10.23
N GLY A 39 -9.85 -16.22 10.15
CA GLY A 39 -9.43 -16.89 8.92
C GLY A 39 -8.94 -15.92 7.85
N PHE A 40 -9.20 -16.23 6.59
CA PHE A 40 -8.75 -15.44 5.44
C PHE A 40 -9.28 -13.99 5.46
N LEU A 41 -10.57 -13.79 5.72
CA LEU A 41 -11.16 -12.45 5.78
C LEU A 41 -10.61 -11.58 6.91
N GLY A 42 -10.21 -12.20 8.02
CA GLY A 42 -9.55 -11.50 9.14
C GLY A 42 -8.13 -11.00 8.82
N GLN A 43 -7.58 -11.37 7.68
CA GLN A 43 -6.27 -10.89 7.22
C GLN A 43 -6.39 -9.69 6.26
N LEU A 44 -7.61 -9.35 5.85
CA LEU A 44 -7.90 -8.28 4.89
C LEU A 44 -8.79 -7.15 5.47
N PRO A 45 -8.61 -6.75 6.75
CA PRO A 45 -9.50 -5.78 7.38
C PRO A 45 -9.46 -4.42 6.70
N LEU A 46 -8.29 -4.00 6.21
CA LEU A 46 -8.13 -2.73 5.50
C LEU A 46 -8.87 -2.73 4.16
N LEU A 47 -8.74 -3.80 3.37
CA LEU A 47 -9.44 -3.94 2.09
C LEU A 47 -10.96 -3.97 2.28
N LEU A 48 -11.44 -4.75 3.26
CA LEU A 48 -12.87 -4.83 3.58
C LEU A 48 -13.40 -3.50 4.12
N GLY A 49 -12.62 -2.81 4.97
CA GLY A 49 -12.96 -1.48 5.46
C GLY A 49 -13.05 -0.46 4.33
N ALA A 50 -12.09 -0.46 3.40
CA ALA A 50 -12.13 0.39 2.22
C ALA A 50 -13.35 0.09 1.34
N ALA A 51 -13.69 -1.19 1.14
CA ALA A 51 -14.89 -1.59 0.39
C ALA A 51 -16.18 -1.06 1.03
N VAL A 52 -16.30 -1.13 2.36
CA VAL A 52 -17.41 -0.52 3.09
C VAL A 52 -17.44 0.99 2.93
N GLY A 53 -16.27 1.65 3.04
CA GLY A 53 -16.17 3.10 2.80
C GLY A 53 -16.62 3.50 1.40
N CYS A 54 -16.21 2.75 0.38
CA CYS A 54 -16.66 2.95 -1.01
C CYS A 54 -18.18 2.73 -1.16
N ALA A 55 -18.73 1.70 -0.51
CA ALA A 55 -20.16 1.44 -0.54
C ALA A 55 -20.96 2.57 0.14
N VAL A 56 -20.51 3.05 1.30
CA VAL A 56 -21.12 4.19 1.99
C VAL A 56 -21.05 5.45 1.13
N ALA A 57 -19.89 5.77 0.56
CA ALA A 57 -19.72 6.90 -0.35
C ALA A 57 -20.65 6.80 -1.56
N GLY A 58 -20.75 5.61 -2.18
CA GLY A 58 -21.64 5.34 -3.31
C GLY A 58 -23.12 5.53 -2.96
N LEU A 59 -23.55 5.03 -1.81
CA LEU A 59 -24.93 5.22 -1.30
C LEU A 59 -25.22 6.69 -1.05
N MET A 60 -24.32 7.39 -0.36
CA MET A 60 -24.48 8.82 -0.11
C MET A 60 -24.58 9.62 -1.40
N TYR A 61 -23.78 9.30 -2.40
CA TYR A 61 -23.87 9.92 -3.72
C TYR A 61 -25.18 9.60 -4.43
N ALA A 62 -25.66 8.36 -4.35
CA ALA A 62 -26.91 7.93 -4.98
C ALA A 62 -28.15 8.63 -4.37
N PHE A 63 -28.14 8.91 -3.07
CA PHE A 63 -29.25 9.57 -2.39
C PHE A 63 -29.11 11.09 -2.29
N GLY A 64 -27.89 11.60 -2.17
CA GLY A 64 -27.61 13.03 -1.95
C GLY A 64 -27.18 13.76 -3.22
N GLY A 65 -26.86 13.04 -4.29
CA GLY A 65 -26.46 13.62 -5.57
C GLY A 65 -25.06 14.25 -5.59
N PRO A 66 -24.71 14.91 -6.70
CA PRO A 66 -23.40 15.52 -6.91
C PRO A 66 -23.06 16.64 -5.92
N ASP A 67 -24.10 17.29 -5.36
CA ASP A 67 -23.93 18.43 -4.45
C ASP A 67 -23.24 18.06 -3.13
N MET A 68 -23.21 16.78 -2.78
CA MET A 68 -22.47 16.31 -1.60
C MET A 68 -20.95 16.36 -1.73
N ASN A 69 -20.41 16.56 -2.93
CA ASN A 69 -18.96 16.66 -3.21
C ASN A 69 -18.10 15.55 -2.56
N ILE A 70 -18.62 14.33 -2.51
CA ILE A 70 -17.95 13.17 -1.89
C ILE A 70 -16.88 12.61 -2.84
N PHE A 71 -17.19 12.59 -4.14
CA PHE A 71 -16.27 12.10 -5.15
C PHE A 71 -15.55 13.25 -5.85
N ARG A 72 -14.25 13.08 -6.02
CA ARG A 72 -13.48 14.00 -6.85
C ARG A 72 -13.90 13.85 -8.30
N ALA A 73 -14.24 14.96 -8.98
CA ALA A 73 -14.46 14.95 -10.40
C ALA A 73 -13.20 14.45 -11.13
N ILE A 74 -13.36 13.39 -11.93
CA ILE A 74 -12.27 12.90 -12.77
C ILE A 74 -12.20 13.85 -13.98
N PRO A 75 -11.05 14.50 -14.24
CA PRO A 75 -10.92 15.35 -15.42
C PRO A 75 -11.20 14.57 -16.68
N GLN A 76 -11.94 15.17 -17.64
CA GLN A 76 -12.25 14.52 -18.91
C GLN A 76 -10.99 14.07 -19.63
N GLU A 77 -9.90 14.86 -19.54
CA GLU A 77 -8.58 14.52 -20.08
C GLU A 77 -8.04 13.19 -19.50
N ALA A 78 -8.33 12.89 -18.24
CA ALA A 78 -7.92 11.63 -17.62
C ALA A 78 -8.83 10.46 -18.04
N LEU A 79 -10.11 10.74 -18.37
CA LEU A 79 -11.04 9.76 -18.96
C LEU A 79 -10.71 9.50 -20.42
N ASP A 80 -10.35 10.53 -21.18
CA ASP A 80 -9.98 10.44 -22.60
C ASP A 80 -8.58 9.85 -22.78
N ALA A 81 -7.67 10.11 -21.83
CA ALA A 81 -6.38 9.41 -21.69
C ALA A 81 -6.55 8.00 -21.13
N SER A 82 -7.81 7.49 -21.13
CA SER A 82 -8.16 6.22 -20.52
C SER A 82 -7.34 5.07 -21.08
N LEU A 83 -7.08 4.18 -20.19
CA LEU A 83 -6.59 2.79 -20.18
C LEU A 83 -6.14 2.17 -21.52
N TRP A 84 -6.64 2.66 -22.68
CA TRP A 84 -6.37 2.11 -24.01
C TRP A 84 -5.81 3.09 -25.02
N SER A 85 -5.82 4.41 -24.75
CA SER A 85 -5.32 5.41 -25.69
C SER A 85 -3.79 5.36 -25.85
N ALA A 86 -3.08 4.95 -24.79
CA ALA A 86 -1.63 4.73 -24.81
C ALA A 86 -1.23 3.28 -25.19
N GLY A 87 -2.23 2.40 -25.46
CA GLY A 87 -2.01 0.97 -25.68
C GLY A 87 -2.05 0.14 -24.40
N PRO A 88 -2.10 -1.20 -24.51
CA PRO A 88 -2.21 -2.11 -23.37
C PRO A 88 -0.92 -2.24 -22.55
N ILE A 89 0.20 -1.76 -23.09
CA ILE A 89 1.53 -1.88 -22.48
C ILE A 89 2.14 -0.49 -22.34
N ALA A 90 2.51 -0.12 -21.12
CA ALA A 90 3.25 1.11 -20.83
C ALA A 90 4.72 0.81 -20.52
N ILE A 91 5.61 1.63 -21.08
CA ILE A 91 7.02 1.60 -20.72
C ILE A 91 7.22 2.60 -19.57
N PRO A 92 7.85 2.20 -18.44
CA PRO A 92 8.13 3.12 -17.34
C PRO A 92 8.95 4.33 -17.80
N ALA A 93 8.55 5.51 -17.40
CA ALA A 93 9.31 6.72 -17.63
C ALA A 93 10.46 6.80 -16.60
N PHE A 94 11.63 6.36 -16.99
CA PHE A 94 12.82 6.51 -16.15
C PHE A 94 13.22 7.97 -16.07
N SER A 95 13.41 8.48 -14.86
CA SER A 95 13.87 9.84 -14.62
C SER A 95 15.09 9.82 -13.69
N LEU A 96 16.08 10.67 -14.02
CA LEU A 96 17.23 10.83 -13.15
C LEU A 96 16.84 11.70 -11.94
N PRO A 97 17.33 11.36 -10.73
CA PRO A 97 17.03 12.10 -9.52
C PRO A 97 17.60 13.53 -9.62
N LYS A 98 16.78 14.50 -9.19
CA LYS A 98 17.20 15.88 -9.02
C LYS A 98 17.47 16.12 -7.53
N PRO A 99 18.72 16.30 -7.10
CA PRO A 99 19.05 16.55 -5.70
C PRO A 99 18.35 17.82 -5.20
N SER A 100 17.64 17.72 -4.09
CA SER A 100 16.97 18.84 -3.45
C SER A 100 17.06 18.70 -1.93
N LEU A 101 17.78 19.61 -1.28
CA LEU A 101 17.86 19.63 0.18
C LEU A 101 16.50 19.85 0.83
N ALA A 102 15.63 20.65 0.21
CA ALA A 102 14.27 20.84 0.71
C ALA A 102 13.46 19.53 0.71
N ALA A 103 13.59 18.71 -0.34
CA ALA A 103 12.95 17.40 -0.40
C ALA A 103 13.52 16.44 0.66
N VAL A 104 14.84 16.47 0.88
CA VAL A 104 15.50 15.64 1.91
C VAL A 104 14.94 15.99 3.29
N PHE A 105 14.91 17.26 3.67
CA PHE A 105 14.39 17.69 4.98
C PHE A 105 12.89 17.46 5.13
N ALA A 106 12.12 17.48 4.06
CA ALA A 106 10.69 17.19 4.09
C ALA A 106 10.39 15.71 4.29
N ILE A 107 11.20 14.80 3.72
CA ILE A 107 10.94 13.35 3.72
C ILE A 107 11.70 12.64 4.83
N MET A 108 12.90 13.09 5.22
CA MET A 108 13.75 12.45 6.22
C MET A 108 13.04 12.14 7.56
N PRO A 109 12.12 12.97 8.08
CA PRO A 109 11.39 12.65 9.31
C PRO A 109 10.51 11.39 9.21
N ILE A 110 10.12 10.97 8.00
CA ILE A 110 9.32 9.76 7.78
C ILE A 110 10.10 8.52 8.24
N ALA A 111 11.43 8.52 8.14
CA ALA A 111 12.28 7.42 8.60
C ALA A 111 12.08 7.07 10.09
N ILE A 112 11.69 8.06 10.91
CA ILE A 112 11.36 7.84 12.33
C ILE A 112 10.15 6.90 12.48
N ALA A 113 9.22 6.94 11.52
CA ALA A 113 8.03 6.08 11.52
C ALA A 113 8.30 4.72 10.83
N THR A 114 9.08 4.69 9.75
CA THR A 114 9.33 3.46 8.98
C THR A 114 10.26 2.47 9.68
N ILE A 115 11.25 2.94 10.45
CA ILE A 115 12.16 2.05 11.20
C ILE A 115 11.41 1.20 12.23
N PRO A 116 10.56 1.75 13.12
CA PRO A 116 9.74 0.95 14.03
C PRO A 116 8.79 0.00 13.31
N GLU A 117 8.21 0.41 12.18
CA GLU A 117 7.32 -0.41 11.37
C GLU A 117 8.05 -1.63 10.80
N SER A 118 9.18 -1.44 10.13
CA SER A 118 10.01 -2.52 9.60
C SER A 118 10.51 -3.45 10.72
N THR A 119 10.84 -2.89 11.88
CA THR A 119 11.20 -3.67 13.07
C THR A 119 10.04 -4.56 13.52
N ALA A 120 8.83 -4.03 13.62
CA ALA A 120 7.64 -4.79 14.01
C ALA A 120 7.33 -5.92 13.02
N HIS A 121 7.50 -5.69 11.72
CA HIS A 121 7.31 -6.70 10.69
C HIS A 121 8.34 -7.85 10.80
N MET A 122 9.59 -7.55 11.14
CA MET A 122 10.60 -8.59 11.39
C MET A 122 10.25 -9.45 12.61
N TYR A 123 9.77 -8.86 13.71
CA TYR A 123 9.26 -9.60 14.86
C TYR A 123 8.07 -10.49 14.49
N GLN A 124 7.14 -9.96 13.71
CA GLN A 124 5.97 -10.71 13.24
C GLN A 124 6.39 -11.92 12.39
N LEU A 125 7.33 -11.72 11.47
CA LEU A 125 7.86 -12.77 10.62
C LEU A 125 8.56 -13.86 11.44
N ASP A 126 9.38 -13.47 12.42
CA ASP A 126 10.08 -14.41 13.32
C ASP A 126 9.10 -15.30 14.08
N ILE A 127 8.03 -14.72 14.62
CA ILE A 127 6.97 -15.45 15.31
C ILE A 127 6.30 -16.45 14.38
N TYR A 128 5.90 -16.05 13.18
CA TYR A 128 5.19 -16.91 12.24
C TYR A 128 6.04 -18.07 11.74
N VAL A 129 7.30 -17.81 11.40
CA VAL A 129 8.23 -18.84 10.94
C VAL A 129 8.51 -19.86 12.06
N ASN A 130 8.76 -19.40 13.28
CA ASN A 130 9.03 -20.29 14.40
C ASN A 130 7.78 -21.08 14.84
N ASP A 131 6.57 -20.50 14.77
CA ASP A 131 5.32 -21.22 15.01
C ASP A 131 5.10 -22.32 13.96
N LEU A 132 5.37 -22.02 12.69
CA LEU A 132 5.29 -23.04 11.64
C LEU A 132 6.33 -24.15 11.81
N ALA A 133 7.56 -23.79 12.21
CA ALA A 133 8.62 -24.76 12.51
C ALA A 133 8.20 -25.71 13.62
N LYS A 134 7.62 -25.19 14.71
CA LYS A 134 7.06 -26.00 15.82
C LYS A 134 5.95 -26.92 15.33
N LYS A 135 5.01 -26.42 14.54
CA LYS A 135 3.91 -27.22 13.97
C LYS A 135 4.39 -28.34 13.04
N LYS A 136 5.53 -28.16 12.39
CA LYS A 136 6.19 -29.16 11.55
C LYS A 136 7.16 -30.08 12.33
N ASN A 137 7.19 -30.00 13.66
CA ASN A 137 8.12 -30.74 14.53
C ASN A 137 9.60 -30.54 14.12
N SER A 138 9.96 -29.37 13.63
CA SER A 138 11.34 -29.05 13.32
C SER A 138 12.10 -28.70 14.59
N ALA A 139 13.24 -29.33 14.80
CA ALA A 139 14.16 -28.99 15.91
C ALA A 139 14.89 -27.64 15.68
N LYS A 140 14.82 -27.09 14.45
CA LYS A 140 15.50 -25.85 14.09
C LYS A 140 14.69 -24.65 14.54
N LYS A 141 15.31 -23.79 15.34
CA LYS A 141 14.81 -22.47 15.68
C LYS A 141 15.44 -21.43 14.76
N TYR A 142 14.62 -20.54 14.22
CA TYR A 142 15.08 -19.46 13.35
C TYR A 142 15.17 -18.17 14.15
N ASN A 143 16.32 -17.49 14.09
CA ASN A 143 16.58 -16.21 14.75
C ASN A 143 16.56 -15.10 13.71
N LEU A 144 15.37 -14.76 13.21
CA LEU A 144 15.26 -13.74 12.15
C LEU A 144 15.51 -12.34 12.70
N ILE A 145 15.21 -12.11 13.98
CA ILE A 145 15.43 -10.81 14.63
C ILE A 145 16.92 -10.43 14.65
N GLU A 146 17.83 -11.39 14.76
CA GLU A 146 19.28 -11.13 14.69
C GLU A 146 19.73 -10.60 13.30
N LYS A 147 18.87 -10.65 12.30
CA LYS A 147 19.11 -10.14 10.95
C LYS A 147 18.42 -8.80 10.69
N LEU A 148 17.89 -8.17 11.73
CA LEU A 148 17.16 -6.90 11.61
C LEU A 148 18.03 -5.80 11.01
N ASP A 149 19.28 -5.70 11.41
CA ASP A 149 20.26 -4.75 10.87
C ASP A 149 20.48 -4.91 9.37
N ILE A 150 20.68 -6.15 8.93
CA ILE A 150 20.85 -6.48 7.51
C ILE A 150 19.57 -6.19 6.72
N ASN A 151 18.40 -6.48 7.31
CA ASN A 151 17.12 -6.19 6.69
C ASN A 151 16.91 -4.68 6.48
N LEU A 152 17.19 -3.86 7.51
CA LEU A 152 17.06 -2.41 7.42
C LEU A 152 18.04 -1.79 6.43
N ILE A 153 19.28 -2.28 6.38
CA ILE A 153 20.27 -1.83 5.39
C ILE A 153 19.82 -2.22 3.98
N GLY A 154 19.33 -3.44 3.80
CA GLY A 154 18.84 -3.93 2.51
C GLY A 154 17.65 -3.11 2.01
N ASP A 155 16.68 -2.84 2.88
CA ASP A 155 15.51 -2.01 2.60
C ASP A 155 15.94 -0.61 2.13
N GLY A 156 16.79 0.08 2.90
CA GLY A 156 17.32 1.40 2.54
C GLY A 156 18.12 1.41 1.23
N LEU A 157 18.90 0.37 0.94
CA LEU A 157 19.63 0.26 -0.34
C LEU A 157 18.66 0.07 -1.52
N CYS A 158 17.61 -0.74 -1.36
CA CYS A 158 16.58 -0.93 -2.38
C CYS A 158 15.83 0.38 -2.64
N ASP A 159 15.51 1.15 -1.60
CA ASP A 159 14.89 2.47 -1.72
C ASP A 159 15.78 3.48 -2.46
N MET A 160 17.07 3.46 -2.18
CA MET A 160 18.03 4.32 -2.90
C MET A 160 18.09 3.95 -4.39
N ILE A 161 18.11 2.65 -4.73
CA ILE A 161 18.09 2.17 -6.12
C ILE A 161 16.78 2.57 -6.79
N SER A 162 15.65 2.32 -6.14
CA SER A 162 14.32 2.71 -6.64
C SER A 162 14.26 4.21 -6.93
N GLY A 163 14.67 5.04 -5.97
CA GLY A 163 14.73 6.50 -6.15
C GLY A 163 15.68 6.95 -7.27
N ALA A 164 16.81 6.25 -7.47
CA ALA A 164 17.76 6.56 -8.51
C ALA A 164 17.21 6.31 -9.93
N ILE A 165 16.29 5.37 -10.10
CA ILE A 165 15.61 5.08 -11.38
C ILE A 165 14.27 5.81 -11.53
N GLY A 166 13.88 6.64 -10.55
CA GLY A 166 12.64 7.41 -10.58
C GLY A 166 11.43 6.70 -9.99
N GLY A 167 11.62 5.60 -9.30
CA GLY A 167 10.57 4.88 -8.56
C GLY A 167 10.28 5.49 -7.19
N PRO A 168 9.13 5.16 -6.58
CA PRO A 168 8.84 5.56 -5.21
C PRO A 168 9.69 4.76 -4.21
N ALA A 169 9.86 5.30 -3.01
CA ALA A 169 10.37 4.54 -1.87
C ALA A 169 9.40 3.41 -1.51
N GLY A 170 9.95 2.28 -1.11
CA GLY A 170 9.21 1.13 -0.63
C GLY A 170 9.14 1.07 0.89
N THR A 171 8.51 0.03 1.39
CA THR A 171 8.53 -0.37 2.80
C THR A 171 8.20 -1.86 2.92
N ASN A 172 8.47 -2.43 4.06
CA ASN A 172 8.06 -3.80 4.35
C ASN A 172 6.53 -3.89 4.53
N TYR A 173 5.85 -4.66 3.68
CA TYR A 173 4.40 -4.80 3.74
C TYR A 173 3.97 -5.92 4.70
N GLY A 174 3.24 -5.57 5.76
CA GLY A 174 2.65 -6.50 6.71
C GLY A 174 1.62 -7.43 6.08
N GLU A 175 0.95 -6.99 5.03
CA GLU A 175 -0.01 -7.77 4.23
C GLU A 175 0.67 -8.98 3.56
N ASN A 176 1.89 -8.81 3.05
CA ASN A 176 2.66 -9.91 2.47
C ASN A 176 3.03 -10.95 3.54
N ILE A 177 3.45 -10.49 4.72
CA ILE A 177 3.76 -11.37 5.86
C ILE A 177 2.50 -12.12 6.30
N SER A 178 1.36 -11.45 6.36
CA SER A 178 0.08 -12.06 6.67
C SER A 178 -0.33 -13.11 5.64
N THR A 179 -0.14 -12.84 4.36
CA THR A 179 -0.38 -13.80 3.26
C THR A 179 0.53 -15.02 3.39
N MET A 180 1.81 -14.82 3.69
CA MET A 180 2.75 -15.93 3.96
C MET A 180 2.30 -16.77 5.16
N ALA A 181 1.80 -16.14 6.22
CA ALA A 181 1.30 -16.84 7.40
C ALA A 181 0.06 -17.70 7.11
N ILE A 182 -0.87 -17.20 6.27
CA ILE A 182 -2.08 -17.93 5.86
C ILE A 182 -1.72 -19.12 4.98
N THR A 183 -0.92 -18.87 3.96
CA THR A 183 -0.51 -19.89 2.97
C THR A 183 0.51 -20.86 3.55
N LYS A 184 1.14 -20.51 4.69
CA LYS A 184 2.25 -21.22 5.32
C LYS A 184 3.45 -21.39 4.38
N VAL A 185 3.61 -20.49 3.44
CA VAL A 185 4.70 -20.46 2.46
C VAL A 185 5.65 -19.32 2.80
N PHE A 186 6.84 -19.67 3.27
CA PHE A 186 7.94 -18.74 3.58
C PHE A 186 9.16 -19.06 2.69
N SER A 187 8.92 -19.47 1.47
CA SER A 187 9.96 -19.90 0.53
C SER A 187 10.43 -18.71 -0.31
N VAL A 188 11.72 -18.39 -0.22
CA VAL A 188 12.35 -17.30 -0.99
C VAL A 188 12.12 -17.45 -2.50
N PRO A 189 12.27 -18.64 -3.13
CA PRO A 189 11.98 -18.80 -4.55
C PRO A 189 10.54 -18.44 -4.94
N VAL A 190 9.56 -18.76 -4.07
CA VAL A 190 8.15 -18.41 -4.34
C VAL A 190 7.94 -16.91 -4.31
N LEU A 191 8.53 -16.22 -3.34
CA LEU A 191 8.48 -14.76 -3.24
C LEU A 191 9.13 -14.11 -4.46
N PHE A 192 10.30 -14.60 -4.87
CA PHE A 192 11.00 -14.09 -6.05
C PHE A 192 10.19 -14.24 -7.35
N VAL A 193 9.53 -15.38 -7.54
CA VAL A 193 8.62 -15.59 -8.69
C VAL A 193 7.42 -14.65 -8.61
N ALA A 194 6.84 -14.45 -7.43
CA ALA A 194 5.71 -13.53 -7.24
C ALA A 194 6.09 -12.08 -7.61
N GLU A 195 7.29 -11.62 -7.23
CA GLU A 195 7.80 -10.30 -7.58
C GLU A 195 8.02 -10.15 -9.09
N ILE A 196 8.58 -11.17 -9.75
CA ILE A 196 8.72 -11.18 -11.22
C ILE A 196 7.35 -11.06 -11.89
N ILE A 197 6.37 -11.81 -11.42
CA ILE A 197 5.00 -11.75 -11.96
C ILE A 197 4.41 -10.35 -11.74
N ALA A 198 4.59 -9.76 -10.55
CA ALA A 198 4.14 -8.41 -10.26
C ALA A 198 4.81 -7.38 -11.18
N MET A 199 6.11 -7.51 -11.44
CA MET A 199 6.83 -6.67 -12.40
C MET A 199 6.25 -6.80 -13.82
N ILE A 200 5.97 -8.00 -14.29
CA ILE A 200 5.36 -8.22 -15.61
C ILE A 200 3.98 -7.59 -15.68
N ILE A 201 3.16 -7.78 -14.65
CA ILE A 201 1.81 -7.23 -14.56
C ILE A 201 1.84 -5.69 -14.55
N SER A 202 2.83 -5.07 -13.93
CA SER A 202 2.95 -3.61 -13.84
C SER A 202 3.15 -2.90 -15.20
N PHE A 203 3.55 -3.63 -16.24
CA PHE A 203 3.61 -3.09 -17.60
C PHE A 203 2.23 -2.96 -18.28
N PHE A 204 1.20 -3.60 -17.73
CA PHE A 204 -0.15 -3.50 -18.28
C PHE A 204 -0.88 -2.29 -17.69
N THR A 205 -1.15 -1.29 -18.53
CA THR A 205 -1.81 -0.03 -18.15
C THR A 205 -3.23 -0.18 -17.59
N PRO A 206 -4.02 -1.21 -17.92
CA PRO A 206 -5.38 -1.38 -17.38
C PRO A 206 -5.43 -1.85 -15.91
N LEU A 207 -4.30 -2.17 -15.31
CA LEU A 207 -4.20 -2.62 -13.92
C LEU A 207 -3.56 -1.56 -13.05
#